data_145110bc567db4f1f48b5a1e098b9ff6
#
_entry.id   145110bc567db4f1f48b5a1e098b9ff6
#
_cell.length_a   1.000
_cell.length_b   1.000
_cell.length_c   1.000
_cell.angle_alpha   90.00
_cell.angle_beta   90.00
_cell.angle_gamma   90.00
#
_symmetry.space_group_name_H-M   'P 1'
#
loop_
_entity.id
_entity.type
_entity.pdbx_description
1 polymer ?
#
loop_
_entity_poly.entity_id
_entity_poly.type
_entity_poly.pdbx_seq_one_letter_code
_entity_poly.pdbx_strand_id
1 'polypeptide(L)'
;MGDTNNNNNNNNVNLPPGFRFYPTDEELVVHFLHRKASLLPCHPDVIPDLDLYPFDPWQLQGRALEEGNQWYYYSRRTQNRISNNGYWMPMGMDEQVVTSSSNKRVGMKKYYVFHIGEAPHGNKTNWIMQEYRLSDSSSSSSSRSSSKRKSHPKSEHSRWVICRVYERDEDDDEDGDGTELSCLDEVFLSLDDLDEVSLPN
;
A
#
# COMPACT_ATOMS: atom_id res chain seq x y z
N MET A 1 -11.17 -44.14 21.44
CA MET A 1 -10.57 -43.00 22.12
C MET A 1 -9.59 -42.41 21.13
N GLY A 2 -9.99 -41.39 20.43
CA GLY A 2 -9.18 -40.70 19.41
C GLY A 2 -9.30 -39.22 19.66
N ASP A 3 -8.20 -38.63 20.15
CA ASP A 3 -8.10 -37.20 20.37
C ASP A 3 -7.88 -36.53 19.04
N THR A 4 -8.89 -35.82 18.56
CA THR A 4 -8.79 -34.88 17.44
C THR A 4 -8.21 -33.59 17.95
N ASN A 5 -6.91 -33.42 17.78
CA ASN A 5 -6.22 -32.12 17.93
C ASN A 5 -6.72 -31.17 16.84
N ASN A 6 -7.67 -30.36 17.21
CA ASN A 6 -8.13 -29.21 16.42
C ASN A 6 -7.16 -28.04 16.67
N ASN A 7 -6.10 -27.95 15.87
CA ASN A 7 -5.23 -26.78 15.83
C ASN A 7 -5.94 -25.65 15.10
N ASN A 8 -6.85 -24.98 15.79
CA ASN A 8 -7.29 -23.64 15.42
C ASN A 8 -6.14 -22.66 15.73
N ASN A 9 -5.25 -22.43 14.78
CA ASN A 9 -4.37 -21.27 14.79
C ASN A 9 -5.21 -20.00 14.54
N ASN A 10 -5.99 -19.60 15.54
CA ASN A 10 -6.45 -18.23 15.66
C ASN A 10 -5.23 -17.42 16.08
N ASN A 11 -4.50 -16.86 15.11
CA ASN A 11 -3.56 -15.77 15.32
C ASN A 11 -4.34 -14.50 15.70
N ASN A 12 -5.08 -14.58 16.82
CA ASN A 12 -5.63 -13.42 17.47
C ASN A 12 -4.44 -12.75 18.16
N VAL A 13 -3.81 -11.79 17.47
CA VAL A 13 -2.76 -10.96 18.06
C VAL A 13 -3.42 -10.17 19.17
N ASN A 14 -3.31 -10.66 20.40
CA ASN A 14 -3.81 -9.97 21.59
C ASN A 14 -2.93 -8.73 21.81
N LEU A 15 -3.34 -7.62 21.22
CA LEU A 15 -2.82 -6.32 21.61
C LEU A 15 -3.12 -6.08 23.09
N PRO A 16 -2.20 -5.52 23.87
CA PRO A 16 -2.47 -5.19 25.25
C PRO A 16 -3.74 -4.35 25.40
N PRO A 17 -4.52 -4.52 26.45
CA PRO A 17 -5.72 -3.72 26.68
C PRO A 17 -5.42 -2.22 26.57
N GLY A 18 -6.21 -1.51 25.74
CA GLY A 18 -6.04 -0.08 25.48
C GLY A 18 -5.00 0.28 24.41
N PHE A 19 -4.27 -0.69 23.86
CA PHE A 19 -3.40 -0.44 22.70
C PHE A 19 -4.25 -0.33 21.44
N ARG A 20 -4.01 0.74 20.67
CA ARG A 20 -4.63 0.97 19.36
C ARG A 20 -3.55 1.04 18.29
N PHE A 21 -3.79 0.41 17.15
CA PHE A 21 -2.86 0.36 16.03
C PHE A 21 -3.18 1.47 15.02
N TYR A 22 -2.64 2.68 15.24
CA TYR A 22 -2.78 3.82 14.33
C TYR A 22 -1.40 4.29 13.83
N PRO A 23 -0.72 3.51 13.00
CA PRO A 23 0.59 3.88 12.49
C PRO A 23 0.47 5.01 11.46
N THR A 24 1.41 5.94 11.50
CA THR A 24 1.66 6.89 10.42
C THR A 24 2.26 6.19 9.21
N ASP A 25 2.23 6.81 8.05
CA ASP A 25 2.88 6.29 6.83
C ASP A 25 4.40 6.08 7.06
N GLU A 26 5.05 7.01 7.78
CA GLU A 26 6.45 6.89 8.17
C GLU A 26 6.70 5.66 9.04
N GLU A 27 5.88 5.42 10.05
CA GLU A 27 6.01 4.26 10.94
C GLU A 27 5.78 2.95 10.18
N LEU A 28 4.80 2.89 9.28
CA LEU A 28 4.58 1.72 8.43
C LEU A 28 5.81 1.38 7.61
N VAL A 29 6.49 2.38 7.06
CA VAL A 29 7.66 2.16 6.20
C VAL A 29 8.92 1.92 7.02
N VAL A 30 9.24 2.80 7.98
CA VAL A 30 10.52 2.79 8.69
C VAL A 30 10.55 1.72 9.79
N HIS A 31 9.49 1.64 10.59
CA HIS A 31 9.44 0.72 11.72
C HIS A 31 9.03 -0.69 11.29
N PHE A 32 7.95 -0.83 10.52
CA PHE A 32 7.40 -2.15 10.18
C PHE A 32 8.03 -2.73 8.91
N LEU A 33 7.88 -2.08 7.76
CA LEU A 33 8.30 -2.65 6.47
C LEU A 33 9.81 -2.82 6.35
N HIS A 34 10.60 -1.83 6.79
CA HIS A 34 12.06 -1.92 6.73
C HIS A 34 12.58 -3.08 7.59
N ARG A 35 12.02 -3.27 8.81
CA ARG A 35 12.42 -4.39 9.67
C ARG A 35 12.01 -5.73 9.07
N LYS A 36 10.82 -5.84 8.53
CA LYS A 36 10.34 -7.05 7.81
C LYS A 36 11.26 -7.40 6.65
N ALA A 37 11.57 -6.43 5.80
CA ALA A 37 12.45 -6.62 4.65
C ALA A 37 13.88 -6.98 5.05
N SER A 38 14.36 -6.48 6.18
CA SER A 38 15.69 -6.76 6.74
C SER A 38 15.75 -8.02 7.59
N LEU A 39 14.65 -8.77 7.73
CA LEU A 39 14.52 -9.94 8.60
C LEU A 39 14.87 -9.64 10.06
N LEU A 40 14.62 -8.40 10.49
CA LEU A 40 14.80 -7.97 11.88
C LEU A 40 13.50 -8.18 12.66
N PRO A 41 13.59 -8.54 13.96
CA PRO A 41 12.41 -8.66 14.79
C PRO A 41 11.67 -7.32 14.88
N CYS A 42 10.35 -7.36 14.72
CA CYS A 42 9.47 -6.22 14.90
C CYS A 42 8.70 -6.38 16.21
N HIS A 43 8.62 -5.33 17.00
CA HIS A 43 7.82 -5.31 18.22
C HIS A 43 6.93 -4.06 18.23
N PRO A 44 5.62 -4.23 18.35
CA PRO A 44 4.89 -5.50 18.40
C PRO A 44 4.85 -6.20 17.04
N ASP A 45 4.90 -7.54 17.03
CA ASP A 45 4.75 -8.37 15.82
C ASP A 45 3.25 -8.66 15.60
N VAL A 46 2.56 -7.65 15.08
CA VAL A 46 1.09 -7.65 15.00
C VAL A 46 0.56 -7.74 13.58
N ILE A 47 1.38 -7.40 12.58
CA ILE A 47 0.97 -7.40 11.17
C ILE A 47 1.23 -8.80 10.59
N PRO A 48 0.20 -9.55 10.17
CA PRO A 48 0.40 -10.88 9.60
C PRO A 48 0.95 -10.83 8.17
N ASP A 49 1.57 -11.93 7.76
CA ASP A 49 1.90 -12.21 6.36
C ASP A 49 0.66 -12.75 5.66
N LEU A 50 0.28 -12.13 4.56
CA LEU A 50 -0.83 -12.57 3.76
C LEU A 50 -0.46 -12.39 2.28
N ASP A 51 -0.63 -13.45 1.50
CA ASP A 51 -0.59 -13.30 0.06
C ASP A 51 -1.84 -12.51 -0.35
N LEU A 52 -1.64 -11.38 -1.05
CA LEU A 52 -2.73 -10.48 -1.45
C LEU A 52 -3.78 -11.21 -2.29
N TYR A 53 -3.38 -12.24 -3.00
CA TYR A 53 -4.22 -13.01 -3.90
C TYR A 53 -4.35 -14.46 -3.40
N PRO A 54 -5.52 -15.06 -3.50
CA PRO A 54 -6.69 -14.68 -4.31
C PRO A 54 -7.81 -13.94 -3.55
N PHE A 55 -7.54 -13.26 -2.43
CA PHE A 55 -8.59 -12.71 -1.55
C PHE A 55 -9.22 -11.43 -2.09
N ASP A 56 -10.54 -11.37 -2.03
CA ASP A 56 -11.29 -10.13 -2.20
C ASP A 56 -11.20 -9.28 -0.91
N PRO A 57 -11.38 -7.95 -0.97
CA PRO A 57 -11.18 -7.09 0.21
C PRO A 57 -12.05 -7.48 1.42
N TRP A 58 -13.29 -7.87 1.23
CA TRP A 58 -14.18 -8.31 2.33
C TRP A 58 -13.79 -9.64 2.97
N GLN A 59 -12.87 -10.40 2.37
CA GLN A 59 -12.34 -11.65 2.92
C GLN A 59 -11.12 -11.45 3.84
N LEU A 60 -10.69 -10.20 4.04
CA LEU A 60 -9.55 -9.87 4.91
C LEU A 60 -9.88 -9.98 6.39
N GLN A 61 -11.17 -9.90 6.74
CA GLN A 61 -11.63 -10.06 8.11
C GLN A 61 -11.16 -11.40 8.70
N GLY A 62 -10.56 -11.34 9.90
CA GLY A 62 -9.99 -12.50 10.58
C GLY A 62 -8.71 -13.08 9.96
N ARG A 63 -8.17 -12.46 8.89
CA ARG A 63 -6.92 -12.86 8.22
C ARG A 63 -5.84 -11.80 8.34
N ALA A 64 -6.20 -10.53 8.19
CA ALA A 64 -5.34 -9.38 8.38
C ALA A 64 -5.48 -8.81 9.80
N LEU A 65 -4.55 -7.94 10.20
CA LEU A 65 -4.70 -7.15 11.42
C LEU A 65 -5.80 -6.12 11.20
N GLU A 66 -6.87 -6.23 11.97
CA GLU A 66 -8.01 -5.29 11.90
C GLU A 66 -7.90 -4.25 13.02
N GLU A 67 -8.00 -2.98 12.65
CA GLU A 67 -8.14 -1.86 13.58
C GLU A 67 -9.14 -0.85 13.01
N GLY A 68 -10.27 -0.69 13.69
CA GLY A 68 -11.39 0.07 13.13
C GLY A 68 -11.91 -0.56 11.84
N ASN A 69 -12.09 0.24 10.80
CA ASN A 69 -12.50 -0.24 9.47
C ASN A 69 -11.29 -0.36 8.53
N GLN A 70 -10.12 -0.71 9.05
CA GLN A 70 -8.87 -0.84 8.28
C GLN A 70 -8.21 -2.19 8.55
N TRP A 71 -7.65 -2.77 7.50
CA TRP A 71 -6.96 -4.08 7.53
C TRP A 71 -5.53 -3.92 7.07
N TYR A 72 -4.58 -4.42 7.89
CA TYR A 72 -3.14 -4.32 7.64
C TYR A 72 -2.53 -5.71 7.48
N TYR A 73 -1.67 -5.89 6.48
CA TYR A 73 -0.93 -7.13 6.29
C TYR A 73 0.34 -6.90 5.48
N TYR A 74 1.34 -7.77 5.66
CA TYR A 74 2.47 -7.87 4.75
C TYR A 74 2.12 -8.74 3.57
N SER A 75 2.61 -8.36 2.39
CA SER A 75 2.50 -9.17 1.19
C SER A 75 3.77 -9.12 0.36
N ARG A 76 3.89 -10.04 -0.59
CA ARG A 76 4.93 -9.97 -1.61
C ARG A 76 4.48 -9.04 -2.74
N ARG A 77 5.40 -8.20 -3.20
CA ARG A 77 5.15 -7.34 -4.34
C ARG A 77 4.83 -8.18 -5.57
N THR A 78 3.71 -7.91 -6.21
CA THR A 78 3.29 -8.60 -7.43
C THR A 78 2.76 -7.61 -8.46
N GLN A 79 2.80 -8.00 -9.73
CA GLN A 79 2.15 -7.26 -10.80
C GLN A 79 0.73 -7.77 -11.06
N ASN A 80 0.45 -9.03 -10.71
CA ASN A 80 -0.88 -9.58 -10.81
C ASN A 80 -1.71 -9.15 -9.61
N ARG A 81 -2.80 -8.41 -9.85
CA ARG A 81 -3.70 -7.87 -8.84
C ARG A 81 -5.14 -8.33 -9.04
N ILE A 82 -5.27 -9.58 -9.46
CA ILE A 82 -6.57 -10.23 -9.70
C ILE A 82 -6.89 -11.13 -8.51
N SER A 83 -8.10 -11.02 -7.99
CA SER A 83 -8.67 -11.89 -6.96
C SER A 83 -9.76 -12.80 -7.55
N ASN A 84 -10.50 -13.51 -6.69
CA ASN A 84 -11.53 -14.44 -7.16
C ASN A 84 -12.69 -13.74 -7.89
N ASN A 85 -13.10 -12.57 -7.42
CA ASN A 85 -14.28 -11.87 -7.96
C ASN A 85 -13.94 -10.51 -8.56
N GLY A 86 -12.67 -10.13 -8.65
CA GLY A 86 -12.32 -8.83 -9.17
C GLY A 86 -10.82 -8.56 -9.26
N TYR A 87 -10.47 -7.30 -9.30
CA TYR A 87 -9.09 -6.86 -9.44
C TYR A 87 -8.86 -5.48 -8.84
N TRP A 88 -7.61 -5.21 -8.47
CA TRP A 88 -7.17 -3.91 -7.98
C TRP A 88 -6.59 -3.07 -9.12
N MET A 89 -7.18 -1.92 -9.38
CA MET A 89 -6.74 -0.96 -10.39
C MET A 89 -5.99 0.20 -9.73
N PRO A 90 -4.79 0.58 -10.22
CA PRO A 90 -4.07 1.72 -9.67
C PRO A 90 -4.87 3.01 -9.85
N MET A 91 -4.79 3.89 -8.86
CA MET A 91 -5.44 5.19 -8.84
C MET A 91 -4.42 6.27 -8.45
N GLY A 92 -4.42 7.38 -9.21
CA GLY A 92 -3.54 8.50 -8.93
C GLY A 92 -2.05 8.21 -9.14
N MET A 93 -1.22 9.12 -8.64
CA MET A 93 0.24 9.00 -8.69
C MET A 93 0.80 8.38 -7.42
N ASP A 94 2.02 7.83 -7.51
CA ASP A 94 2.74 7.32 -6.36
C ASP A 94 3.15 8.49 -5.45
N GLU A 95 2.82 8.43 -4.16
CA GLU A 95 3.20 9.43 -3.16
C GLU A 95 4.50 9.03 -2.47
N GLN A 96 5.33 10.03 -2.18
CA GLN A 96 6.56 9.80 -1.43
C GLN A 96 6.28 9.75 0.07
N VAL A 97 6.79 8.73 0.75
CA VAL A 97 6.82 8.70 2.22
C VAL A 97 8.16 9.25 2.67
N VAL A 98 8.11 10.34 3.44
CA VAL A 98 9.29 11.05 3.95
C VAL A 98 9.35 11.00 5.47
N THR A 99 10.56 11.09 6.03
CA THR A 99 10.72 11.20 7.49
C THR A 99 10.38 12.60 7.95
N SER A 100 9.64 12.72 9.03
CA SER A 100 9.29 13.99 9.67
C SER A 100 10.51 14.77 10.18
N SER A 101 11.58 14.05 10.59
CA SER A 101 12.78 14.66 11.16
C SER A 101 13.75 15.24 10.14
N SER A 102 13.85 14.65 8.94
CA SER A 102 14.88 15.00 7.95
C SER A 102 14.35 15.23 6.54
N ASN A 103 13.04 15.10 6.34
CA ASN A 103 12.37 15.16 5.04
C ASN A 103 13.01 14.22 3.98
N LYS A 104 13.63 13.15 4.46
CA LYS A 104 14.27 12.14 3.61
C LYS A 104 13.22 11.15 3.12
N ARG A 105 13.22 10.87 1.81
CA ARG A 105 12.37 9.83 1.23
C ARG A 105 12.79 8.45 1.75
N VAL A 106 11.86 7.74 2.38
CA VAL A 106 12.06 6.40 2.94
C VAL A 106 11.25 5.34 2.21
N GLY A 107 10.18 5.73 1.56
CA GLY A 107 9.30 4.83 0.85
C GLY A 107 8.43 5.53 -0.18
N MET A 108 7.57 4.74 -0.77
CA MET A 108 6.52 5.16 -1.70
C MET A 108 5.20 4.54 -1.27
N LYS A 109 4.11 5.28 -1.44
CA LYS A 109 2.74 4.83 -1.22
C LYS A 109 2.00 4.89 -2.55
N LYS A 110 1.26 3.84 -2.87
CA LYS A 110 0.45 3.75 -4.07
C LYS A 110 -0.98 3.34 -3.71
N TYR A 111 -1.94 3.96 -4.36
CA TYR A 111 -3.36 3.69 -4.17
C TYR A 111 -3.89 2.75 -5.24
N TYR A 112 -4.83 1.91 -4.85
CA TYR A 112 -5.59 1.03 -5.73
C TYR A 112 -7.06 1.04 -5.32
N VAL A 113 -7.94 0.95 -6.32
CA VAL A 113 -9.38 0.77 -6.14
C VAL A 113 -9.75 -0.65 -6.58
N PHE A 114 -10.57 -1.33 -5.81
CA PHE A 114 -11.07 -2.63 -6.18
C PHE A 114 -12.24 -2.53 -7.16
N HIS A 115 -12.19 -3.36 -8.20
CA HIS A 115 -13.25 -3.50 -9.18
C HIS A 115 -13.77 -4.93 -9.17
N ILE A 116 -15.10 -5.10 -9.12
CA ILE A 116 -15.74 -6.41 -9.21
C ILE A 116 -15.96 -6.75 -10.69
N GLY A 117 -15.58 -7.96 -11.08
CA GLY A 117 -15.69 -8.46 -12.44
C GLY A 117 -14.36 -8.62 -13.15
N GLU A 118 -14.40 -8.85 -14.44
CA GLU A 118 -13.21 -9.08 -15.26
C GLU A 118 -12.55 -7.77 -15.69
N ALA A 119 -11.23 -7.73 -15.58
CA ALA A 119 -10.43 -6.60 -16.02
C ALA A 119 -10.49 -6.46 -17.57
N PRO A 120 -10.56 -5.25 -18.12
CA PRO A 120 -10.57 -3.93 -17.46
C PRO A 120 -11.99 -3.38 -17.20
N HIS A 121 -13.04 -4.15 -17.44
CA HIS A 121 -14.45 -3.69 -17.52
C HIS A 121 -15.25 -3.93 -16.23
N GLY A 122 -14.60 -4.25 -15.11
CA GLY A 122 -15.27 -4.45 -13.82
C GLY A 122 -15.89 -3.17 -13.26
N ASN A 123 -16.82 -3.35 -12.32
CA ASN A 123 -17.50 -2.26 -11.62
C ASN A 123 -16.62 -1.75 -10.47
N LYS A 124 -16.37 -0.44 -10.43
CA LYS A 124 -15.64 0.23 -9.35
C LYS A 124 -16.40 0.07 -8.04
N THR A 125 -15.65 -0.16 -6.94
CA THR A 125 -16.20 -0.23 -5.59
C THR A 125 -15.59 0.88 -4.73
N ASN A 126 -16.03 0.98 -3.46
CA ASN A 126 -15.47 1.90 -2.47
C ASN A 126 -14.25 1.33 -1.72
N TRP A 127 -13.82 0.12 -2.05
CA TRP A 127 -12.66 -0.51 -1.44
C TRP A 127 -11.37 0.08 -1.97
N ILE A 128 -10.55 0.61 -1.06
CA ILE A 128 -9.26 1.23 -1.32
C ILE A 128 -8.14 0.40 -0.68
N MET A 129 -7.04 0.24 -1.41
CA MET A 129 -5.81 -0.32 -0.88
C MET A 129 -4.67 0.68 -1.04
N GLN A 130 -3.94 0.93 0.04
CA GLN A 130 -2.69 1.65 0.04
C GLN A 130 -1.55 0.65 0.17
N GLU A 131 -0.70 0.57 -0.84
CA GLU A 131 0.48 -0.29 -0.87
C GLU A 131 1.72 0.55 -0.56
N TYR A 132 2.40 0.24 0.52
CA TYR A 132 3.65 0.86 0.94
C TYR A 132 4.84 0.00 0.53
N ARG A 133 5.85 0.64 -0.06
CA ARG A 133 7.11 0.00 -0.48
C ARG A 133 8.31 0.82 -0.03
N LEU A 134 9.44 0.17 0.20
CA LEU A 134 10.70 0.85 0.49
C LEU A 134 11.20 1.62 -0.73
N SER A 135 11.86 2.76 -0.51
CA SER A 135 12.62 3.43 -1.56
C SER A 135 13.77 2.54 -2.03
N ASP A 136 13.89 2.38 -3.34
CA ASP A 136 15.09 1.76 -3.91
C ASP A 136 16.29 2.67 -3.62
N SER A 137 17.27 2.19 -2.85
CA SER A 137 18.48 2.93 -2.48
C SER A 137 19.46 3.12 -3.67
N SER A 138 19.02 2.87 -4.90
CA SER A 138 19.85 2.90 -6.11
C SER A 138 19.87 4.24 -6.86
N SER A 139 19.28 5.32 -6.32
CA SER A 139 19.26 6.62 -6.98
C SER A 139 20.14 7.70 -6.33
N SER A 140 21.31 7.33 -5.77
CA SER A 140 22.32 8.33 -5.44
C SER A 140 23.70 7.86 -5.84
N SER A 141 24.28 8.62 -6.77
CA SER A 141 25.69 8.70 -7.18
C SER A 141 26.20 7.66 -8.17
N SER A 142 26.27 8.10 -9.41
CA SER A 142 27.35 7.78 -10.35
C SER A 142 28.70 8.09 -9.71
N SER A 143 29.44 7.08 -9.30
CA SER A 143 30.88 7.15 -9.26
C SER A 143 31.45 5.77 -9.55
N ARG A 144 32.22 5.73 -10.64
CA ARG A 144 32.99 4.61 -11.12
C ARG A 144 33.99 4.19 -10.06
N SER A 145 33.89 2.97 -9.55
CA SER A 145 35.06 2.21 -9.14
C SER A 145 34.74 0.71 -9.16
N SER A 146 35.46 0.03 -10.02
CA SER A 146 35.49 -1.42 -10.17
C SER A 146 36.08 -2.06 -8.93
N SER A 147 35.28 -2.79 -8.17
CA SER A 147 35.78 -3.90 -7.37
C SER A 147 34.70 -4.97 -7.25
N LYS A 148 35.04 -6.16 -7.72
CA LYS A 148 34.24 -7.38 -7.59
C LYS A 148 34.00 -7.68 -6.10
N ARG A 149 32.83 -7.30 -5.58
CA ARG A 149 32.33 -7.82 -4.31
C ARG A 149 31.10 -8.67 -4.61
N LYS A 150 31.08 -9.88 -4.04
CA LYS A 150 29.97 -10.84 -4.10
C LYS A 150 28.68 -10.11 -3.81
N SER A 151 27.79 -10.07 -4.80
CA SER A 151 26.46 -9.46 -4.68
C SER A 151 25.63 -10.31 -3.72
N HIS A 152 25.43 -9.82 -2.49
CA HIS A 152 24.26 -10.23 -1.72
C HIS A 152 23.02 -9.85 -2.52
N PRO A 153 21.98 -10.69 -2.53
CA PRO A 153 20.81 -10.43 -3.35
C PRO A 153 20.03 -9.22 -2.81
N LYS A 154 20.29 -8.05 -3.37
CA LYS A 154 19.51 -6.81 -3.16
C LYS A 154 18.03 -6.98 -3.51
N SER A 155 17.63 -8.09 -4.10
CA SER A 155 16.28 -8.32 -4.60
C SER A 155 15.27 -8.75 -3.54
N GLU A 156 15.71 -9.26 -2.38
CA GLU A 156 14.78 -9.74 -1.34
C GLU A 156 14.17 -8.57 -0.54
N HIS A 157 14.94 -7.51 -0.25
CA HIS A 157 14.45 -6.35 0.50
C HIS A 157 13.33 -5.59 -0.20
N SER A 158 13.36 -5.48 -1.53
CA SER A 158 12.36 -4.74 -2.30
C SER A 158 11.10 -5.55 -2.61
N ARG A 159 11.03 -6.81 -2.16
CA ARG A 159 9.89 -7.70 -2.45
C ARG A 159 8.74 -7.58 -1.47
N TRP A 160 8.98 -7.06 -0.27
CA TRP A 160 7.95 -6.89 0.72
C TRP A 160 7.21 -5.57 0.55
N VAL A 161 5.91 -5.61 0.77
CA VAL A 161 5.04 -4.44 0.86
C VAL A 161 4.17 -4.56 2.11
N ILE A 162 3.72 -3.43 2.65
CA ILE A 162 2.59 -3.38 3.59
C ILE A 162 1.38 -2.88 2.81
N CYS A 163 0.26 -3.57 2.98
CA CYS A 163 -1.02 -3.15 2.46
C CYS A 163 -1.89 -2.67 3.62
N ARG A 164 -2.51 -1.50 3.45
CA ARG A 164 -3.61 -1.00 4.26
C ARG A 164 -4.85 -0.95 3.38
N VAL A 165 -5.88 -1.72 3.75
CA VAL A 165 -7.13 -1.83 3.00
C VAL A 165 -8.26 -1.27 3.84
N TYR A 166 -9.18 -0.54 3.24
CA TYR A 166 -10.37 0.00 3.90
C TYR A 166 -11.47 0.22 2.88
N GLU A 167 -12.70 0.28 3.36
CA GLU A 167 -13.85 0.70 2.58
C GLU A 167 -14.14 2.18 2.85
N ARG A 168 -14.27 3.00 1.82
CA ARG A 168 -14.63 4.42 1.93
C ARG A 168 -16.14 4.50 2.14
N ASP A 169 -16.57 5.27 3.13
CA ASP A 169 -17.99 5.58 3.33
C ASP A 169 -18.48 6.49 2.19
N GLU A 170 -19.70 6.27 1.72
CA GLU A 170 -20.30 7.07 0.62
C GLU A 170 -20.63 8.51 1.07
N ASP A 171 -20.66 8.78 2.38
CA ASP A 171 -21.01 10.08 2.95
C ASP A 171 -19.86 11.10 2.95
N ASP A 172 -18.64 10.70 2.59
CA ASP A 172 -17.47 11.61 2.53
C ASP A 172 -17.44 12.52 1.29
N ASP A 173 -18.39 12.37 0.37
CA ASP A 173 -18.44 13.16 -0.88
C ASP A 173 -19.41 14.36 -0.80
N GLU A 174 -20.18 14.59 0.30
CA GLU A 174 -21.21 15.63 0.34
C GLU A 174 -20.93 16.87 1.20
N ASP A 175 -19.85 16.96 1.99
CA ASP A 175 -19.56 18.15 2.81
C ASP A 175 -18.15 18.70 2.60
N GLY A 176 -17.85 19.11 1.40
CA GLY A 176 -16.60 19.76 1.05
C GLY A 176 -16.79 21.01 0.21
N ASP A 177 -17.51 22.02 0.74
CA ASP A 177 -17.22 23.40 0.34
C ASP A 177 -15.83 23.78 0.90
N GLY A 178 -14.82 23.39 0.18
CA GLY A 178 -13.43 23.69 0.47
C GLY A 178 -12.60 23.05 -0.62
N THR A 179 -12.47 23.78 -1.72
CA THR A 179 -11.56 23.57 -2.84
C THR A 179 -10.24 22.88 -2.50
N GLU A 180 -10.26 21.58 -2.24
CA GLU A 180 -9.14 20.72 -2.58
C GLU A 180 -9.46 20.11 -3.94
N LEU A 181 -9.11 20.85 -4.99
CA LEU A 181 -9.05 20.33 -6.34
C LEU A 181 -8.25 19.02 -6.30
N SER A 182 -8.95 17.92 -6.56
CA SER A 182 -8.29 16.64 -6.81
C SER A 182 -7.20 16.92 -7.84
N CYS A 183 -5.98 16.43 -7.63
CA CYS A 183 -4.88 16.62 -8.58
C CYS A 183 -5.18 16.11 -10.00
N LEU A 184 -6.33 15.50 -10.21
CA LEU A 184 -6.86 15.11 -11.51
C LEU A 184 -7.60 16.28 -12.21
N ASP A 185 -8.17 17.24 -11.46
CA ASP A 185 -8.84 18.40 -12.04
C ASP A 185 -7.83 19.45 -12.53
N GLU A 186 -6.67 19.59 -11.89
CA GLU A 186 -5.61 20.49 -12.36
C GLU A 186 -4.97 20.05 -13.69
N VAL A 187 -4.91 18.74 -13.95
CA VAL A 187 -4.37 18.21 -15.20
C VAL A 187 -5.34 18.44 -16.37
N PHE A 188 -6.64 18.43 -16.12
CA PHE A 188 -7.66 18.65 -17.15
C PHE A 188 -7.79 20.14 -17.52
N LEU A 189 -7.66 21.05 -16.56
CA LEU A 189 -7.74 22.50 -16.81
C LEU A 189 -6.48 23.04 -17.51
N SER A 190 -5.35 22.35 -17.41
CA SER A 190 -4.08 22.73 -18.07
C SER A 190 -4.05 22.37 -19.57
N LEU A 191 -4.98 21.55 -20.06
CA LEU A 191 -5.03 21.13 -21.47
C LEU A 191 -5.95 22.00 -22.33
N ASP A 192 -6.85 22.79 -21.74
CA ASP A 192 -7.77 23.66 -22.49
C ASP A 192 -7.17 25.02 -22.87
N ASP A 193 -6.00 25.38 -22.33
CA ASP A 193 -5.33 26.69 -22.60
C ASP A 193 -4.35 26.68 -23.79
N LEU A 194 -4.29 25.61 -24.57
CA LEU A 194 -3.33 25.49 -25.68
C LEU A 194 -3.88 25.69 -27.09
N ASP A 195 -5.15 26.07 -27.24
CA ASP A 195 -5.78 26.23 -28.57
C ASP A 195 -6.03 27.69 -29.00
N GLU A 196 -5.22 28.63 -28.56
CA GLU A 196 -5.25 29.99 -29.16
C GLU A 196 -3.87 30.44 -29.67
N VAL A 197 -3.37 29.76 -30.69
CA VAL A 197 -2.27 30.30 -31.51
C VAL A 197 -2.89 31.03 -32.67
N SER A 198 -3.05 32.34 -32.47
CA SER A 198 -3.37 33.30 -33.51
C SER A 198 -2.27 33.32 -34.56
N LEU A 199 -2.62 33.03 -35.82
CA LEU A 199 -1.73 33.20 -36.97
C LEU A 199 -1.66 34.68 -37.34
N PRO A 200 -0.50 35.30 -37.55
CA PRO A 200 -0.38 36.63 -38.10
C PRO A 200 -0.53 36.60 -39.61
N ASN A 201 -1.27 37.59 -40.11
CA ASN A 201 -1.36 37.96 -41.52
C ASN A 201 -0.03 38.39 -42.11
#